data_561694f9bf85755c198e5495d3f44960
#
_entry.id   561694f9bf85755c198e5495d3f44960
#
_cell.length_a   1.000
_cell.length_b   1.000
_cell.length_c   1.000
_cell.angle_alpha   90.00
_cell.angle_beta   90.00
_cell.angle_gamma   90.00
#
_symmetry.space_group_name_H-M   'P 1'
#
loop_
_entity.id
_entity.type
_entity.pdbx_description
1 polymer ?
#
loop_
_entity_poly.entity_id
_entity_poly.type
_entity_poly.pdbx_seq_one_letter_code
_entity_poly.pdbx_strand_id
1 'polypeptide(L)'
;MSGKQPDAGPPPIQLWTRDGFQGALSAVTRSTYAPEYLSVEGPHAPRRAVLERLTPDDRDDPDALPTMIATSRQGVRLHVSARRKPMPYVVRNVEADEIHFIRIGTVRFETDVGCLTASAGDFVCIPRAVAYRYAPIGEAMHSVIVESPAALKLAPPLPSGLLNTARDLKFAEIDPDMPVGGPTRLVLKTFDAENTVFTLPHDPLALGMRLSDSVPVWKLNLAAIQVHAYLPEGGPPSQFLASTTGDVLMFNLSARPGGRPPVHINADFDEVICYVGGPGAWGGCTEPGTLTCVPKGVIHHGPSEDVPEGYQAWLLETRATLRWTPKALAVAELMETGQYLPHPSVSK
;
A
#
# COMPACT_ATOMS: atom_id res chain seq x y z
N MET A 1 -38.83 15.13 -43.00
CA MET A 1 -38.78 15.04 -41.52
C MET A 1 -37.37 14.59 -41.16
N SER A 2 -36.48 15.53 -40.80
CA SER A 2 -35.13 15.25 -40.40
C SER A 2 -35.15 14.86 -38.92
N GLY A 3 -34.96 13.58 -38.67
CA GLY A 3 -34.76 13.10 -37.32
C GLY A 3 -33.49 13.73 -36.74
N LYS A 4 -33.63 14.58 -35.73
CA LYS A 4 -32.54 14.99 -34.86
C LYS A 4 -31.99 13.71 -34.23
N GLN A 5 -30.70 13.37 -34.54
CA GLN A 5 -29.94 12.47 -33.69
C GLN A 5 -29.97 13.04 -32.27
N PRO A 6 -30.16 12.19 -31.24
CA PRO A 6 -30.03 12.65 -29.86
C PRO A 6 -28.66 13.28 -29.70
N ASP A 7 -28.60 14.43 -29.02
CA ASP A 7 -27.36 15.13 -28.68
C ASP A 7 -26.40 14.10 -28.05
N ALA A 8 -25.46 13.67 -28.83
CA ALA A 8 -24.34 12.91 -28.30
C ALA A 8 -23.58 13.87 -27.37
N GLY A 9 -23.53 13.55 -26.09
CA GLY A 9 -22.75 14.33 -25.12
C GLY A 9 -21.31 14.56 -25.63
N PRO A 10 -20.55 15.41 -24.98
CA PRO A 10 -19.18 15.69 -25.39
C PRO A 10 -18.39 14.37 -25.53
N PRO A 11 -17.50 14.26 -26.55
CA PRO A 11 -16.75 13.04 -26.74
C PRO A 11 -15.93 12.73 -25.49
N PRO A 12 -15.78 11.45 -25.13
CA PRO A 12 -15.06 11.04 -23.94
C PRO A 12 -13.59 11.49 -24.01
N ILE A 13 -13.11 12.05 -22.89
CA ILE A 13 -11.74 12.51 -22.72
C ILE A 13 -10.91 11.36 -22.15
N GLN A 14 -9.74 11.15 -22.75
CA GLN A 14 -8.69 10.29 -22.23
C GLN A 14 -7.47 11.14 -21.91
N LEU A 15 -6.88 10.91 -20.74
CA LEU A 15 -5.66 11.56 -20.31
C LEU A 15 -4.45 10.63 -20.51
N TRP A 16 -3.30 11.22 -20.79
CA TRP A 16 -1.99 10.61 -20.68
C TRP A 16 -1.17 11.45 -19.71
N THR A 17 -0.68 10.84 -18.64
CA THR A 17 -0.04 11.56 -17.53
C THR A 17 1.39 11.10 -17.29
N ARG A 18 2.25 12.05 -16.88
CA ARG A 18 3.58 11.82 -16.34
C ARG A 18 3.61 12.32 -14.90
N ASP A 19 4.44 11.70 -14.06
CA ASP A 19 4.58 12.06 -12.64
C ASP A 19 3.24 12.04 -11.87
N GLY A 20 2.40 11.04 -12.16
CA GLY A 20 1.06 10.96 -11.63
C GLY A 20 0.20 12.15 -12.06
N PHE A 21 -0.51 12.77 -11.13
CA PHE A 21 -1.40 13.92 -11.42
C PHE A 21 -0.69 15.28 -11.38
N GLN A 22 0.63 15.34 -11.16
CA GLN A 22 1.37 16.58 -10.94
C GLN A 22 2.28 16.96 -12.12
N GLY A 23 2.50 16.04 -13.02
CA GLY A 23 3.43 16.21 -14.13
C GLY A 23 2.78 16.64 -15.44
N ALA A 24 3.47 16.36 -16.54
CA ALA A 24 2.97 16.65 -17.88
C ALA A 24 1.70 15.86 -18.18
N LEU A 25 0.74 16.52 -18.78
CA LEU A 25 -0.57 15.99 -19.10
C LEU A 25 -0.87 16.23 -20.57
N SER A 26 -1.40 15.21 -21.25
CA SER A 26 -2.05 15.36 -22.57
C SER A 26 -3.49 14.86 -22.46
N ALA A 27 -4.42 15.61 -23.03
CA ALA A 27 -5.81 15.24 -23.13
C ALA A 27 -6.20 15.04 -24.59
N VAL A 28 -6.88 13.96 -24.88
CA VAL A 28 -7.41 13.66 -26.22
C VAL A 28 -8.85 13.22 -26.11
N THR A 29 -9.63 13.49 -27.16
CA THR A 29 -10.96 12.89 -27.29
C THR A 29 -10.86 11.64 -28.16
N ARG A 30 -11.68 10.64 -27.85
CA ARG A 30 -11.79 9.41 -28.63
C ARG A 30 -13.17 9.29 -29.25
N SER A 31 -13.23 8.75 -30.46
CA SER A 31 -14.50 8.43 -31.10
C SER A 31 -15.23 7.25 -30.42
N THR A 32 -14.43 6.39 -29.77
CA THR A 32 -14.95 5.23 -28.99
C THR A 32 -14.32 5.30 -27.61
N TYR A 33 -15.16 5.32 -26.62
CA TYR A 33 -14.74 5.24 -25.22
C TYR A 33 -14.61 3.78 -24.83
N ALA A 34 -13.41 3.36 -24.52
CA ALA A 34 -13.23 2.05 -23.87
C ALA A 34 -11.87 1.99 -23.15
N PRO A 35 -11.85 1.91 -21.82
CA PRO A 35 -10.72 1.34 -21.12
C PRO A 35 -10.73 -0.20 -21.19
N GLU A 36 -11.68 -0.79 -21.93
CA GLU A 36 -11.91 -2.21 -22.04
C GLU A 36 -10.87 -2.88 -22.94
N TYR A 37 -10.57 -4.13 -22.65
CA TYR A 37 -9.80 -5.02 -23.50
C TYR A 37 -10.52 -6.38 -23.63
N LEU A 38 -10.34 -7.06 -24.76
CA LEU A 38 -10.96 -8.36 -25.02
C LEU A 38 -10.16 -9.51 -24.41
N SER A 39 -8.85 -9.39 -24.39
CA SER A 39 -7.94 -10.37 -23.80
C SER A 39 -6.62 -9.70 -23.44
N VAL A 40 -5.87 -10.31 -22.53
CA VAL A 40 -4.53 -9.90 -22.18
C VAL A 40 -3.66 -11.14 -21.95
N GLU A 41 -2.46 -11.12 -22.48
CA GLU A 41 -1.46 -12.17 -22.30
C GLU A 41 -0.17 -11.55 -21.73
N GLY A 42 0.48 -12.28 -20.83
CA GLY A 42 1.74 -11.88 -20.22
C GLY A 42 1.59 -11.26 -18.82
N PRO A 43 2.73 -10.95 -18.17
CA PRO A 43 2.75 -10.60 -16.76
C PRO A 43 2.36 -9.13 -16.48
N HIS A 44 2.35 -8.25 -17.48
CA HIS A 44 2.04 -6.82 -17.33
C HIS A 44 0.55 -6.55 -17.52
N ALA A 45 -0.27 -7.23 -16.74
CA ALA A 45 -1.72 -7.25 -16.84
C ALA A 45 -2.38 -6.69 -15.59
N PRO A 46 -3.55 -6.01 -15.71
CA PRO A 46 -4.30 -5.54 -14.55
C PRO A 46 -4.85 -6.74 -13.76
N ARG A 47 -4.67 -6.70 -12.44
CA ARG A 47 -5.04 -7.82 -11.56
C ARG A 47 -5.69 -7.33 -10.29
N ARG A 48 -6.53 -8.21 -9.74
CA ARG A 48 -7.08 -8.07 -8.39
C ARG A 48 -6.87 -9.34 -7.59
N ALA A 49 -6.70 -9.20 -6.29
CA ALA A 49 -6.62 -10.32 -5.36
C ALA A 49 -7.32 -9.97 -4.05
N VAL A 50 -8.06 -10.92 -3.49
CA VAL A 50 -8.60 -10.81 -2.14
C VAL A 50 -7.59 -11.43 -1.18
N LEU A 51 -6.99 -10.63 -0.32
CA LEU A 51 -5.87 -11.05 0.53
C LEU A 51 -6.25 -12.12 1.55
N GLU A 52 -7.52 -12.23 1.93
CA GLU A 52 -8.03 -13.31 2.78
C GLU A 52 -7.93 -14.70 2.16
N ARG A 53 -7.85 -14.77 0.83
CA ARG A 53 -7.67 -16.03 0.09
C ARG A 53 -6.21 -16.49 0.07
N LEU A 54 -5.29 -15.59 0.43
CA LEU A 54 -3.87 -15.89 0.56
C LEU A 54 -3.59 -16.40 1.98
N THR A 55 -2.83 -17.47 2.09
CA THR A 55 -2.27 -17.93 3.38
C THR A 55 -0.81 -17.54 3.43
N PRO A 56 -0.45 -16.46 4.17
CA PRO A 56 0.94 -16.08 4.37
C PRO A 56 1.73 -17.16 5.12
N ASP A 57 3.03 -17.26 4.82
CA ASP A 57 3.91 -18.27 5.40
C ASP A 57 4.02 -18.13 6.92
N ASP A 58 4.05 -16.89 7.39
CA ASP A 58 4.20 -16.54 8.81
C ASP A 58 2.90 -16.68 9.63
N ARG A 59 1.80 -17.12 9.03
CA ARG A 59 0.52 -17.30 9.73
C ARG A 59 0.61 -18.38 10.80
N ASP A 60 1.13 -19.51 10.43
CA ASP A 60 1.18 -20.71 11.30
C ASP A 60 2.62 -21.08 11.66
N ASP A 61 3.61 -20.65 10.87
CA ASP A 61 5.04 -20.79 11.14
C ASP A 61 5.61 -19.47 11.71
N PRO A 62 5.91 -19.39 13.01
CA PRO A 62 6.48 -18.19 13.60
C PRO A 62 7.89 -17.88 13.11
N ASP A 63 8.62 -18.84 12.56
CA ASP A 63 9.96 -18.65 12.01
C ASP A 63 9.98 -18.12 10.57
N ALA A 64 8.85 -18.20 9.87
CA ALA A 64 8.75 -17.67 8.53
C ALA A 64 8.71 -16.12 8.51
N LEU A 65 9.29 -15.55 7.46
CA LEU A 65 9.12 -14.13 7.13
C LEU A 65 7.76 -13.87 6.47
N PRO A 66 7.28 -12.62 6.45
CA PRO A 66 6.11 -12.24 5.66
C PRO A 66 6.20 -12.71 4.20
N THR A 67 5.08 -13.17 3.67
CA THR A 67 5.02 -13.67 2.29
C THR A 67 5.12 -12.53 1.28
N MET A 68 6.10 -12.59 0.39
CA MET A 68 6.21 -11.66 -0.73
C MET A 68 5.11 -11.93 -1.74
N ILE A 69 4.35 -10.88 -2.10
CA ILE A 69 3.26 -10.94 -3.09
C ILE A 69 3.61 -10.25 -4.40
N ALA A 70 4.45 -9.22 -4.36
CA ALA A 70 4.97 -8.56 -5.56
C ALA A 70 6.43 -8.12 -5.36
N THR A 71 7.18 -8.08 -6.45
CA THR A 71 8.57 -7.65 -6.47
C THR A 71 8.87 -6.84 -7.73
N SER A 72 9.96 -6.09 -7.71
CA SER A 72 10.48 -5.36 -8.87
C SER A 72 11.99 -5.42 -8.93
N ARG A 73 12.55 -5.15 -10.11
CA ARG A 73 14.00 -5.00 -10.29
C ARG A 73 14.56 -3.75 -9.60
N GLN A 74 13.71 -2.76 -9.37
CA GLN A 74 14.07 -1.50 -8.71
C GLN A 74 14.06 -1.62 -7.16
N GLY A 75 13.75 -2.79 -6.61
CA GLY A 75 13.79 -3.06 -5.19
C GLY A 75 12.51 -2.74 -4.41
N VAL A 76 11.48 -2.20 -5.07
CA VAL A 76 10.15 -2.06 -4.43
C VAL A 76 9.51 -3.44 -4.35
N ARG A 77 9.01 -3.79 -3.16
CA ARG A 77 8.38 -5.09 -2.88
C ARG A 77 7.14 -4.93 -2.02
N LEU A 78 6.21 -5.83 -2.19
CA LEU A 78 5.02 -5.93 -1.36
C LEU A 78 4.99 -7.29 -0.68
N HIS A 79 4.66 -7.28 0.62
CA HIS A 79 4.50 -8.50 1.41
C HIS A 79 3.19 -8.49 2.17
N VAL A 80 2.76 -9.66 2.59
CA VAL A 80 1.61 -9.87 3.49
C VAL A 80 2.05 -10.70 4.67
N SER A 81 1.65 -10.28 5.87
CA SER A 81 1.84 -11.00 7.13
C SER A 81 0.48 -11.27 7.78
N ALA A 82 0.33 -12.46 8.37
CA ALA A 82 -0.90 -12.85 9.07
C ALA A 82 -0.58 -13.63 10.36
N ARG A 83 0.33 -13.11 11.18
CA ARG A 83 0.82 -13.79 12.38
C ARG A 83 -0.23 -14.03 13.44
N ARG A 84 -0.11 -15.19 14.04
CA ARG A 84 -0.83 -15.59 15.26
C ARG A 84 0.09 -15.70 16.48
N LYS A 85 1.39 -15.69 16.25
CA LYS A 85 2.44 -15.82 17.29
C LYS A 85 3.48 -14.73 17.16
N PRO A 86 4.12 -14.32 18.25
CA PRO A 86 5.25 -13.38 18.20
C PRO A 86 6.37 -13.89 17.27
N MET A 87 7.10 -12.97 16.68
CA MET A 87 8.34 -13.28 15.98
C MET A 87 9.38 -13.77 17.00
N PRO A 88 9.97 -14.97 16.82
CA PRO A 88 11.00 -15.49 17.72
C PRO A 88 12.42 -14.99 17.36
N TYR A 89 12.52 -14.03 16.47
CA TYR A 89 13.75 -13.43 15.96
C TYR A 89 13.56 -11.93 15.76
N VAL A 90 14.65 -11.23 15.61
CA VAL A 90 14.69 -9.81 15.21
C VAL A 90 15.04 -9.73 13.74
N VAL A 91 14.41 -8.81 13.00
CA VAL A 91 14.72 -8.52 11.59
C VAL A 91 15.36 -7.15 11.49
N ARG A 92 16.28 -7.00 10.54
CA ARG A 92 16.82 -5.72 10.11
C ARG A 92 16.88 -5.71 8.59
N ASN A 93 16.05 -4.88 7.96
CA ASN A 93 16.12 -4.64 6.52
C ASN A 93 17.26 -3.65 6.25
N VAL A 94 18.29 -4.06 5.53
CA VAL A 94 19.46 -3.21 5.26
C VAL A 94 19.40 -2.54 3.88
N GLU A 95 18.32 -2.80 3.12
CA GLU A 95 18.18 -2.34 1.74
C GLU A 95 17.00 -1.37 1.55
N ALA A 96 15.98 -1.42 2.42
CA ALA A 96 14.77 -0.66 2.25
C ALA A 96 14.21 -0.12 3.57
N ASP A 97 13.51 1.01 3.48
CA ASP A 97 12.51 1.39 4.47
C ASP A 97 11.27 0.50 4.29
N GLU A 98 10.58 0.21 5.37
CA GLU A 98 9.33 -0.56 5.36
C GLU A 98 8.18 0.29 5.90
N ILE A 99 7.02 0.18 5.25
CA ILE A 99 5.78 0.69 5.80
C ILE A 99 4.78 -0.46 5.91
N HIS A 100 4.36 -0.73 7.15
CA HIS A 100 3.40 -1.78 7.49
C HIS A 100 2.02 -1.15 7.65
N PHE A 101 1.06 -1.53 6.83
CA PHE A 101 -0.33 -1.18 7.02
C PHE A 101 -1.02 -2.30 7.80
N ILE A 102 -1.47 -2.01 9.01
CA ILE A 102 -2.19 -2.98 9.84
C ILE A 102 -3.64 -3.02 9.37
N ARG A 103 -4.03 -4.13 8.76
CA ARG A 103 -5.36 -4.30 8.22
C ARG A 103 -6.34 -4.90 9.22
N ILE A 104 -5.87 -5.84 10.03
CA ILE A 104 -6.66 -6.53 11.06
C ILE A 104 -5.83 -6.68 12.33
N GLY A 105 -6.47 -6.56 13.47
CA GLY A 105 -5.91 -6.81 14.78
C GLY A 105 -5.11 -5.65 15.36
N THR A 106 -4.39 -5.95 16.42
CA THR A 106 -3.48 -5.03 17.12
C THR A 106 -2.12 -5.70 17.22
N VAL A 107 -1.07 -4.92 17.04
CA VAL A 107 0.31 -5.39 16.92
C VAL A 107 1.22 -4.53 17.78
N ARG A 108 2.05 -5.16 18.60
CA ARG A 108 3.15 -4.51 19.27
C ARG A 108 4.41 -4.63 18.41
N PHE A 109 5.02 -3.53 18.07
CA PHE A 109 6.35 -3.44 17.48
C PHE A 109 7.36 -3.09 18.57
N GLU A 110 8.43 -3.87 18.62
CA GLU A 110 9.61 -3.64 19.44
C GLU A 110 10.77 -3.36 18.50
N THR A 111 11.45 -2.24 18.69
CA THR A 111 12.56 -1.81 17.83
C THR A 111 13.78 -1.40 18.67
N ASP A 112 14.95 -1.31 18.04
CA ASP A 112 16.18 -0.83 18.70
C ASP A 112 16.16 0.69 18.99
N VAL A 113 15.04 1.38 18.74
CA VAL A 113 14.83 2.80 19.07
C VAL A 113 13.58 3.04 19.93
N GLY A 114 12.89 1.98 20.34
CA GLY A 114 11.67 2.04 21.17
C GLY A 114 10.57 1.14 20.68
N CYS A 115 9.43 1.17 21.35
CA CYS A 115 8.26 0.34 21.11
C CYS A 115 7.06 1.18 20.69
N LEU A 116 6.16 0.59 19.93
CA LEU A 116 4.84 1.17 19.68
C LEU A 116 3.79 0.07 19.46
N THR A 117 2.55 0.41 19.75
CA THR A 117 1.40 -0.45 19.46
C THR A 117 0.61 0.15 18.31
N ALA A 118 0.32 -0.65 17.29
CA ALA A 118 -0.47 -0.27 16.14
C ALA A 118 -1.73 -1.14 16.04
N SER A 119 -2.81 -0.57 15.53
CA SER A 119 -4.10 -1.25 15.35
C SER A 119 -4.56 -1.13 13.91
N ALA A 120 -5.65 -1.82 13.58
CA ALA A 120 -6.25 -1.74 12.24
C ALA A 120 -6.42 -0.29 11.76
N GLY A 121 -5.97 -0.01 10.55
CA GLY A 121 -5.92 1.31 9.93
C GLY A 121 -4.60 2.07 10.15
N ASP A 122 -3.70 1.61 11.03
CA ASP A 122 -2.42 2.25 11.26
C ASP A 122 -1.38 1.84 10.20
N PHE A 123 -0.67 2.82 9.68
CA PHE A 123 0.63 2.66 9.01
C PHE A 123 1.74 2.76 10.06
N VAL A 124 2.71 1.85 10.00
CA VAL A 124 3.94 1.89 10.81
C VAL A 124 5.12 1.98 9.88
N CYS A 125 5.90 3.05 9.99
CA CYS A 125 7.12 3.24 9.21
C CYS A 125 8.33 2.79 10.02
N ILE A 126 9.11 1.88 9.45
CA ILE A 126 10.37 1.38 10.00
C ILE A 126 11.47 1.70 9.00
N PRO A 127 12.34 2.66 9.29
CA PRO A 127 13.44 3.00 8.40
C PRO A 127 14.47 1.87 8.27
N ARG A 128 15.18 1.89 7.15
CA ARG A 128 16.27 0.98 6.85
C ARG A 128 17.26 0.89 8.02
N ALA A 129 17.72 -0.32 8.27
CA ALA A 129 18.66 -0.68 9.31
C ALA A 129 18.14 -0.53 10.76
N VAL A 130 16.92 -0.12 10.98
CA VAL A 130 16.26 -0.27 12.28
C VAL A 130 15.97 -1.75 12.49
N ALA A 131 16.41 -2.31 13.61
CA ALA A 131 16.11 -3.67 13.98
C ALA A 131 14.75 -3.73 14.69
N TYR A 132 13.95 -4.73 14.36
CA TYR A 132 12.62 -4.86 14.95
C TYR A 132 12.14 -6.31 15.02
N ARG A 133 11.17 -6.55 15.88
CA ARG A 133 10.25 -7.68 15.84
C ARG A 133 8.85 -7.18 16.16
N TYR A 134 7.85 -7.98 15.84
CA TYR A 134 6.47 -7.67 16.21
C TYR A 134 5.69 -8.89 16.68
N ALA A 135 4.69 -8.62 17.48
CA ALA A 135 3.82 -9.61 18.07
C ALA A 135 2.35 -9.19 17.95
N PRO A 136 1.44 -10.08 17.56
CA PRO A 136 0.02 -9.80 17.67
C PRO A 136 -0.39 -9.63 19.13
N ILE A 137 -1.29 -8.68 19.40
CA ILE A 137 -1.99 -8.56 20.66
C ILE A 137 -3.39 -9.15 20.43
N GLY A 138 -3.68 -10.28 21.05
CA GLY A 138 -4.88 -11.07 20.80
C GLY A 138 -4.60 -12.27 19.89
N GLU A 139 -5.61 -12.71 19.13
CA GLU A 139 -5.54 -13.98 18.39
C GLU A 139 -4.69 -13.94 17.13
N ALA A 140 -4.76 -12.84 16.39
CA ALA A 140 -4.06 -12.70 15.12
C ALA A 140 -3.95 -11.24 14.67
N MET A 141 -3.02 -10.99 13.76
CA MET A 141 -2.89 -9.73 13.02
C MET A 141 -2.79 -10.01 11.53
N HIS A 142 -3.16 -9.03 10.72
CA HIS A 142 -2.91 -9.05 9.28
C HIS A 142 -2.38 -7.68 8.83
N SER A 143 -1.28 -7.68 8.06
CA SER A 143 -0.70 -6.46 7.51
C SER A 143 -0.29 -6.62 6.06
N VAL A 144 -0.29 -5.49 5.34
CA VAL A 144 0.37 -5.33 4.03
C VAL A 144 1.61 -4.49 4.26
N ILE A 145 2.74 -4.93 3.71
CA ILE A 145 4.05 -4.29 3.90
C ILE A 145 4.56 -3.84 2.55
N VAL A 146 4.96 -2.59 2.45
CA VAL A 146 5.62 -2.01 1.28
C VAL A 146 7.08 -1.72 1.64
N GLU A 147 8.01 -2.21 0.82
CA GLU A 147 9.43 -1.91 0.92
C GLU A 147 9.81 -0.87 -0.13
N SER A 148 10.52 0.16 0.31
CA SER A 148 11.07 1.21 -0.55
C SER A 148 12.59 1.29 -0.40
N PRO A 149 13.37 1.11 -1.48
CA PRO A 149 14.84 1.27 -1.42
C PRO A 149 15.27 2.72 -1.16
N ALA A 150 14.41 3.69 -1.44
CA ALA A 150 14.63 5.09 -1.08
C ALA A 150 13.88 5.45 0.20
N ALA A 151 14.47 6.32 1.01
CA ALA A 151 13.91 6.71 2.30
C ALA A 151 12.50 7.29 2.18
N LEU A 152 11.59 6.80 3.02
CA LEU A 152 10.19 7.22 3.09
C LEU A 152 10.04 8.42 4.02
N LYS A 153 9.31 9.43 3.56
CA LYS A 153 9.01 10.64 4.33
C LYS A 153 7.55 11.02 4.18
N LEU A 154 6.98 11.61 5.22
CA LEU A 154 5.72 12.31 5.07
C LEU A 154 5.86 13.32 3.94
N ALA A 155 4.94 13.28 2.98
CA ALA A 155 5.04 14.08 1.77
C ALA A 155 4.97 15.59 2.09
N PRO A 156 6.00 16.38 1.77
CA PRO A 156 5.91 17.81 1.83
C PRO A 156 5.42 18.39 0.47
N PRO A 157 4.72 19.50 0.49
CA PRO A 157 4.01 19.96 1.67
C PRO A 157 2.72 19.16 1.77
N LEU A 158 2.48 18.50 2.90
CA LEU A 158 1.10 18.13 3.20
C LEU A 158 0.29 19.42 3.07
N PRO A 159 -0.69 19.54 2.18
CA PRO A 159 -1.50 20.73 2.13
C PRO A 159 -2.02 21.00 3.53
N SER A 160 -1.94 22.28 3.95
CA SER A 160 -2.39 22.67 5.28
C SER A 160 -3.80 22.14 5.52
N GLY A 161 -3.98 21.38 6.60
CA GLY A 161 -5.26 20.78 6.96
C GLY A 161 -5.46 19.31 6.55
N LEU A 162 -4.55 18.68 5.79
CA LEU A 162 -4.65 17.24 5.51
C LEU A 162 -4.30 16.37 6.72
N LEU A 163 -3.40 16.83 7.56
CA LEU A 163 -2.91 16.09 8.71
C LEU A 163 -2.50 17.03 9.82
N ASN A 164 -2.87 16.72 11.05
CA ASN A 164 -2.29 17.36 12.25
C ASN A 164 -1.21 16.46 12.83
N THR A 165 0.04 16.68 12.43
CA THR A 165 1.17 15.83 12.83
C THR A 165 1.37 15.77 14.34
N ALA A 166 1.09 16.84 15.08
CA ALA A 166 1.22 16.86 16.53
C ALA A 166 0.19 15.98 17.25
N ARG A 167 -0.99 15.80 16.67
CA ARG A 167 -2.05 14.94 17.21
C ARG A 167 -1.96 13.52 16.70
N ASP A 168 -1.74 13.35 15.40
CA ASP A 168 -2.01 12.11 14.66
C ASP A 168 -0.77 11.25 14.48
N LEU A 169 0.42 11.86 14.41
CA LEU A 169 1.67 11.14 14.31
C LEU A 169 2.15 10.69 15.70
N LYS A 170 2.40 9.41 15.86
CA LYS A 170 2.93 8.84 17.10
C LYS A 170 4.25 8.16 16.83
N PHE A 171 5.19 8.36 17.73
CA PHE A 171 6.54 7.82 17.64
C PHE A 171 6.72 6.62 18.58
N ALA A 172 7.71 5.78 18.29
CA ALA A 172 8.12 4.73 19.20
C ALA A 172 8.67 5.34 20.50
N GLU A 173 8.29 4.75 21.64
CA GLU A 173 8.67 5.19 22.98
C GLU A 173 9.48 4.10 23.68
N ILE A 174 10.35 4.51 24.61
CA ILE A 174 11.09 3.54 25.43
C ILE A 174 10.09 2.83 26.33
N ASP A 175 10.15 1.50 26.35
CA ASP A 175 9.47 0.69 27.33
C ASP A 175 10.47 0.31 28.43
N PRO A 176 10.36 0.89 29.64
CA PRO A 176 11.28 0.60 30.73
C PRO A 176 11.17 -0.83 31.25
N ASP A 177 10.03 -1.48 31.01
CA ASP A 177 9.75 -2.85 31.45
C ASP A 177 10.12 -3.90 30.39
N MET A 178 10.74 -3.48 29.28
CA MET A 178 11.16 -4.39 28.24
C MET A 178 12.26 -5.33 28.78
N PRO A 179 12.04 -6.64 28.76
CA PRO A 179 12.98 -7.58 29.35
C PRO A 179 14.31 -7.56 28.59
N VAL A 180 15.41 -7.54 29.34
CA VAL A 180 16.74 -7.80 28.78
C VAL A 180 16.78 -9.28 28.41
N GLY A 181 16.60 -9.58 27.13
CA GLY A 181 16.57 -10.94 26.62
C GLY A 181 17.96 -11.60 26.60
N GLY A 182 17.97 -12.93 26.51
CA GLY A 182 19.15 -13.76 26.28
C GLY A 182 19.56 -13.82 24.80
N PRO A 183 20.23 -14.92 24.38
CA PRO A 183 20.65 -15.08 23.01
C PRO A 183 19.51 -14.94 22.01
N THR A 184 19.69 -14.08 21.01
CA THR A 184 18.66 -13.71 20.04
C THR A 184 19.18 -13.86 18.61
N ARG A 185 18.32 -14.39 17.72
CA ARG A 185 18.61 -14.43 16.28
C ARG A 185 18.27 -13.06 15.67
N LEU A 186 19.24 -12.49 14.96
CA LEU A 186 19.06 -11.29 14.14
C LEU A 186 19.16 -11.69 12.67
N VAL A 187 18.08 -11.49 11.93
CA VAL A 187 18.00 -11.77 10.49
C VAL A 187 18.24 -10.46 9.73
N LEU A 188 19.35 -10.39 9.03
CA LEU A 188 19.60 -9.32 8.07
C LEU A 188 18.95 -9.67 6.74
N LYS A 189 18.03 -8.81 6.31
CA LYS A 189 17.24 -8.96 5.11
C LYS A 189 17.84 -8.13 3.98
N THR A 190 18.13 -8.79 2.85
CA THR A 190 18.64 -8.19 1.61
C THR A 190 17.74 -8.50 0.43
N PHE A 191 17.96 -7.87 -0.74
CA PHE A 191 17.08 -8.03 -1.89
C PHE A 191 17.29 -9.33 -2.66
N ASP A 192 18.50 -9.73 -2.87
CA ASP A 192 18.84 -10.75 -3.86
C ASP A 192 19.56 -11.95 -3.27
N ALA A 193 19.90 -11.92 -2.02
CA ALA A 193 20.64 -12.99 -1.37
C ALA A 193 19.78 -13.72 -0.34
N GLU A 194 20.26 -14.87 0.06
CA GLU A 194 19.75 -15.52 1.26
C GLU A 194 19.98 -14.60 2.47
N ASN A 195 18.99 -14.55 3.36
CA ASN A 195 19.11 -13.76 4.57
C ASN A 195 20.30 -14.22 5.41
N THR A 196 21.06 -13.27 5.94
CA THR A 196 22.15 -13.58 6.87
C THR A 196 21.62 -13.59 8.29
N VAL A 197 21.91 -14.64 9.03
CA VAL A 197 21.45 -14.81 10.42
C VAL A 197 22.62 -14.72 11.39
N PHE A 198 22.54 -13.78 12.32
CA PHE A 198 23.44 -13.67 13.46
C PHE A 198 22.77 -14.25 14.70
N THR A 199 23.50 -14.99 15.49
CA THR A 199 23.09 -15.33 16.87
C THR A 199 23.86 -14.42 17.81
N LEU A 200 23.14 -13.47 18.41
CA LEU A 200 23.71 -12.52 19.35
C LEU A 200 23.62 -13.06 20.77
N PRO A 201 24.56 -12.74 21.67
CA PRO A 201 24.51 -13.20 23.08
C PRO A 201 23.45 -12.47 23.91
N HIS A 202 22.86 -11.41 23.36
CA HIS A 202 21.85 -10.57 24.01
C HIS A 202 20.78 -10.15 23.00
N ASP A 203 19.66 -9.65 23.50
CA ASP A 203 18.61 -9.06 22.67
C ASP A 203 19.05 -7.67 22.16
N PRO A 204 19.19 -7.46 20.84
CA PRO A 204 19.61 -6.17 20.29
C PRO A 204 18.55 -5.06 20.48
N LEU A 205 17.31 -5.41 20.86
CA LEU A 205 16.24 -4.44 21.10
C LEU A 205 16.22 -3.93 22.55
N ALA A 206 17.05 -4.51 23.43
CA ALA A 206 17.14 -4.04 24.83
C ALA A 206 17.70 -2.61 24.87
N LEU A 207 16.84 -1.65 25.13
CA LEU A 207 17.14 -0.23 25.14
C LEU A 207 17.14 0.31 26.55
N GLY A 208 18.31 0.79 27.03
CA GLY A 208 18.45 1.39 28.36
C GLY A 208 18.03 2.85 28.40
N MET A 209 18.51 3.66 27.47
CA MET A 209 18.25 5.11 27.42
C MET A 209 18.33 5.64 26.01
N ARG A 210 17.46 6.56 25.65
CA ARG A 210 17.54 7.35 24.43
C ARG A 210 18.11 8.72 24.73
N LEU A 211 19.22 9.06 24.10
CA LEU A 211 19.93 10.32 24.32
C LEU A 211 19.46 11.45 23.39
N SER A 212 18.61 11.17 22.42
CA SER A 212 18.10 12.13 21.44
C SER A 212 16.61 11.94 21.25
N ASP A 213 15.89 13.03 21.00
CA ASP A 213 14.43 13.01 20.73
C ASP A 213 14.07 12.63 19.30
N SER A 214 15.06 12.56 18.40
CA SER A 214 14.84 12.16 17.02
C SER A 214 14.60 10.64 16.94
N VAL A 215 13.34 10.24 16.79
CA VAL A 215 12.93 8.83 16.67
C VAL A 215 12.43 8.58 15.26
N PRO A 216 13.09 7.69 14.51
CA PRO A 216 12.74 7.46 13.12
C PRO A 216 11.49 6.57 12.92
N VAL A 217 11.08 5.79 13.94
CA VAL A 217 9.92 4.89 13.86
C VAL A 217 8.67 5.61 14.31
N TRP A 218 7.65 5.61 13.46
CA TRP A 218 6.38 6.28 13.72
C TRP A 218 5.19 5.50 13.19
N LYS A 219 3.99 5.84 13.67
CA LYS A 219 2.73 5.36 13.13
C LYS A 219 1.77 6.52 12.85
N LEU A 220 0.88 6.28 11.87
CA LEU A 220 -0.16 7.19 11.43
C LEU A 220 -1.40 6.40 11.00
N ASN A 221 -2.59 6.78 11.47
CA ASN A 221 -3.82 6.11 11.08
C ASN A 221 -4.37 6.68 9.76
N LEU A 222 -4.82 5.82 8.86
CA LEU A 222 -5.41 6.21 7.58
C LEU A 222 -6.61 7.16 7.77
N ALA A 223 -7.45 6.92 8.78
CA ALA A 223 -8.61 7.76 9.06
C ALA A 223 -8.25 9.17 9.57
N ALA A 224 -7.02 9.39 10.04
CA ALA A 224 -6.56 10.71 10.44
C ALA A 224 -6.16 11.60 9.26
N ILE A 225 -5.91 11.01 8.10
CA ILE A 225 -5.52 11.72 6.88
C ILE A 225 -6.78 12.22 6.20
N GLN A 226 -6.97 13.55 6.18
CA GLN A 226 -8.15 14.15 5.55
C GLN A 226 -8.16 13.87 4.05
N VAL A 227 -9.31 13.48 3.52
CA VAL A 227 -9.57 13.42 2.08
C VAL A 227 -10.12 14.75 1.61
N HIS A 228 -9.50 15.34 0.60
CA HIS A 228 -9.95 16.61 0.04
C HIS A 228 -10.62 16.44 -1.32
N ALA A 229 -11.73 17.11 -1.49
CA ALA A 229 -12.39 17.31 -2.77
C ALA A 229 -12.31 18.82 -3.11
N TYR A 230 -11.17 19.26 -3.63
CA TYR A 230 -11.03 20.67 -4.04
C TYR A 230 -11.69 20.99 -5.37
N LEU A 231 -11.84 19.98 -6.21
CA LEU A 231 -12.38 20.14 -7.55
C LEU A 231 -13.68 19.34 -7.66
N PRO A 232 -14.75 19.94 -8.19
CA PRO A 232 -16.01 19.22 -8.45
C PRO A 232 -15.84 17.99 -9.36
N GLU A 233 -14.77 17.94 -10.13
CA GLU A 233 -14.50 16.95 -11.18
C GLU A 233 -13.45 15.90 -10.78
N GLY A 234 -13.18 15.74 -9.48
CA GLY A 234 -12.22 14.76 -9.00
C GLY A 234 -10.77 15.26 -9.05
N GLY A 235 -10.29 15.82 -7.96
CA GLY A 235 -8.87 16.14 -7.77
C GLY A 235 -8.04 14.89 -7.44
N PRO A 236 -6.71 15.00 -7.45
CA PRO A 236 -5.85 13.89 -7.03
C PRO A 236 -6.15 13.48 -5.59
N PRO A 237 -5.95 12.20 -5.25
CA PRO A 237 -6.10 11.73 -3.88
C PRO A 237 -5.09 12.41 -2.94
N SER A 238 -5.36 12.35 -1.64
CA SER A 238 -4.54 13.01 -0.61
C SER A 238 -3.24 12.26 -0.39
N GLN A 239 -2.15 12.76 -0.99
CA GLN A 239 -0.80 12.20 -0.78
C GLN A 239 -0.33 12.48 0.65
N PHE A 240 0.13 11.44 1.35
CA PHE A 240 0.65 11.58 2.72
C PHE A 240 2.09 11.11 2.86
N LEU A 241 2.58 10.25 1.96
CA LEU A 241 3.93 9.69 2.02
C LEU A 241 4.56 9.70 0.63
N ALA A 242 5.86 9.91 0.59
CA ALA A 242 6.67 9.77 -0.60
C ALA A 242 8.07 9.26 -0.26
N SER A 243 8.69 8.52 -1.18
CA SER A 243 10.12 8.29 -1.13
C SER A 243 10.89 9.56 -1.53
N THR A 244 12.11 9.69 -1.04
CA THR A 244 12.98 10.86 -1.35
C THR A 244 13.31 11.00 -2.84
N THR A 245 13.17 9.92 -3.61
CA THR A 245 13.38 9.90 -5.07
C THR A 245 12.07 10.08 -5.86
N GLY A 246 10.91 10.07 -5.18
CA GLY A 246 9.61 10.11 -5.85
C GLY A 246 9.24 8.80 -6.56
N ASP A 247 9.93 7.70 -6.27
CA ASP A 247 9.65 6.39 -6.89
C ASP A 247 8.52 5.63 -6.20
N VAL A 248 8.18 6.03 -5.00
CA VAL A 248 7.08 5.50 -4.18
C VAL A 248 6.27 6.67 -3.64
N LEU A 249 4.98 6.68 -3.93
CA LEU A 249 4.03 7.67 -3.45
C LEU A 249 2.86 6.93 -2.81
N MET A 250 2.35 7.42 -1.68
CA MET A 250 1.17 6.83 -1.04
C MET A 250 0.11 7.89 -0.75
N PHE A 251 -1.14 7.49 -0.96
CA PHE A 251 -2.29 8.38 -0.90
C PHE A 251 -3.41 7.76 -0.07
N ASN A 252 -4.20 8.60 0.60
CA ASN A 252 -5.51 8.21 1.09
C ASN A 252 -6.52 8.29 -0.07
N LEU A 253 -7.04 7.14 -0.46
CA LEU A 253 -8.02 6.98 -1.54
C LEU A 253 -9.42 6.63 -1.00
N SER A 254 -9.68 6.88 0.27
CA SER A 254 -11.00 6.64 0.87
C SER A 254 -12.08 7.46 0.18
N ALA A 255 -13.33 7.01 0.32
CA ALA A 255 -14.49 7.67 -0.28
C ALA A 255 -14.53 9.16 0.05
N ARG A 256 -14.82 9.97 -0.97
CA ARG A 256 -14.88 11.42 -0.87
C ARG A 256 -15.88 11.99 -1.89
N PRO A 257 -16.51 13.15 -1.61
CA PRO A 257 -17.29 13.85 -2.61
C PRO A 257 -16.42 14.22 -3.83
N GLY A 258 -16.94 14.04 -5.01
CA GLY A 258 -16.25 14.42 -6.25
C GLY A 258 -16.61 13.54 -7.42
N GLY A 259 -16.19 13.95 -8.60
CA GLY A 259 -16.35 13.17 -9.82
C GLY A 259 -15.30 12.06 -9.90
N ARG A 260 -15.62 11.02 -10.65
CA ARG A 260 -14.69 9.97 -11.00
C ARG A 260 -13.58 10.54 -11.91
N PRO A 261 -12.29 10.23 -11.67
CA PRO A 261 -11.24 10.62 -12.58
C PRO A 261 -11.52 10.14 -14.01
N PRO A 262 -11.21 10.93 -15.05
CA PRO A 262 -11.40 10.49 -16.42
C PRO A 262 -10.53 9.28 -16.73
N VAL A 263 -10.84 8.58 -17.82
CA VAL A 263 -9.99 7.51 -18.34
C VAL A 263 -8.59 8.05 -18.61
N HIS A 264 -7.58 7.33 -18.16
CA HIS A 264 -6.20 7.77 -18.30
C HIS A 264 -5.20 6.62 -18.50
N ILE A 265 -4.02 7.00 -18.94
CA ILE A 265 -2.80 6.20 -18.96
C ILE A 265 -1.84 6.85 -17.99
N ASN A 266 -1.47 6.17 -16.93
CA ASN A 266 -0.36 6.54 -16.09
C ASN A 266 0.93 6.01 -16.71
N ALA A 267 1.77 6.92 -17.23
CA ALA A 267 2.95 6.50 -17.99
C ALA A 267 4.10 6.04 -17.09
N ASP A 268 4.20 6.58 -15.88
CA ASP A 268 5.36 6.39 -15.01
C ASP A 268 5.14 5.43 -13.86
N PHE A 269 3.90 5.27 -13.39
CA PHE A 269 3.61 4.56 -12.15
C PHE A 269 2.74 3.32 -12.37
N ASP A 270 3.15 2.20 -11.77
CA ASP A 270 2.24 1.12 -11.44
C ASP A 270 1.39 1.57 -10.25
N GLU A 271 0.11 1.28 -10.30
CA GLU A 271 -0.88 1.70 -9.34
C GLU A 271 -1.41 0.49 -8.57
N VAL A 272 -1.29 0.53 -7.24
CA VAL A 272 -1.81 -0.53 -6.36
C VAL A 272 -2.75 0.08 -5.35
N ILE A 273 -4.02 -0.34 -5.36
CA ILE A 273 -5.02 0.09 -4.40
C ILE A 273 -5.31 -1.04 -3.42
N CYS A 274 -5.27 -0.74 -2.13
CA CYS A 274 -5.72 -1.65 -1.08
C CYS A 274 -7.04 -1.14 -0.52
N TYR A 275 -8.11 -1.86 -0.80
CA TYR A 275 -9.44 -1.59 -0.24
C TYR A 275 -9.52 -2.22 1.15
N VAL A 276 -9.63 -1.36 2.15
CA VAL A 276 -9.59 -1.77 3.57
C VAL A 276 -10.95 -2.27 4.02
N GLY A 277 -12.00 -1.54 3.71
CA GLY A 277 -13.36 -1.86 4.10
C GLY A 277 -14.31 -0.71 3.89
N GLY A 278 -15.57 -0.94 4.24
CA GLY A 278 -16.65 0.02 4.16
C GLY A 278 -17.92 -0.63 3.63
N PRO A 279 -19.10 -0.01 3.85
CA PRO A 279 -20.38 -0.59 3.46
C PRO A 279 -20.69 -0.48 1.95
N GLY A 280 -20.02 0.43 1.23
CA GLY A 280 -20.28 0.70 -0.17
C GLY A 280 -19.56 -0.24 -1.13
N ALA A 281 -19.90 -0.15 -2.42
CA ALA A 281 -19.16 -0.79 -3.50
C ALA A 281 -18.03 0.13 -3.99
N TRP A 282 -16.83 -0.38 -4.10
CA TRP A 282 -15.61 0.40 -4.37
C TRP A 282 -15.06 0.04 -5.75
N GLY A 283 -15.55 0.74 -6.78
CA GLY A 283 -15.19 0.38 -8.15
C GLY A 283 -15.41 -1.12 -8.42
N GLY A 284 -16.59 -1.65 -8.08
CA GLY A 284 -16.90 -3.08 -8.21
C GLY A 284 -16.27 -4.01 -7.16
N CYS A 285 -15.38 -3.53 -6.30
CA CYS A 285 -14.86 -4.29 -5.16
C CYS A 285 -15.81 -4.17 -3.97
N THR A 286 -16.14 -5.29 -3.32
CA THR A 286 -17.02 -5.34 -2.15
C THR A 286 -16.43 -6.16 -1.00
N GLU A 287 -15.30 -6.83 -1.24
CA GLU A 287 -14.62 -7.66 -0.25
C GLU A 287 -13.49 -6.86 0.39
N PRO A 288 -13.50 -6.62 1.72
CA PRO A 288 -12.38 -6.00 2.42
C PRO A 288 -11.07 -6.76 2.20
N GLY A 289 -9.96 -6.02 2.07
CA GLY A 289 -8.67 -6.62 1.75
C GLY A 289 -8.49 -6.96 0.27
N THR A 290 -9.34 -6.46 -0.62
CA THR A 290 -9.07 -6.52 -2.06
C THR A 290 -7.91 -5.59 -2.40
N LEU A 291 -6.91 -6.17 -3.04
CA LEU A 291 -5.77 -5.46 -3.62
C LEU A 291 -5.95 -5.46 -5.15
N THR A 292 -5.94 -4.26 -5.75
CA THR A 292 -5.93 -4.12 -7.22
C THR A 292 -4.59 -3.59 -7.68
N CYS A 293 -4.16 -3.97 -8.87
CA CYS A 293 -2.94 -3.48 -9.47
C CYS A 293 -3.17 -3.19 -10.95
N VAL A 294 -2.99 -1.93 -11.32
CA VAL A 294 -2.99 -1.49 -12.72
C VAL A 294 -1.55 -1.11 -13.09
N PRO A 295 -0.90 -1.87 -13.96
CA PRO A 295 0.44 -1.54 -14.41
C PRO A 295 0.45 -0.25 -15.25
N LYS A 296 1.56 0.50 -15.18
CA LYS A 296 1.78 1.67 -16.03
C LYS A 296 1.58 1.36 -17.51
N GLY A 297 1.08 2.33 -18.27
CA GLY A 297 0.78 2.18 -19.69
C GLY A 297 -0.55 1.50 -20.00
N VAL A 298 -1.24 0.96 -19.02
CA VAL A 298 -2.58 0.36 -19.19
C VAL A 298 -3.64 1.45 -19.07
N ILE A 299 -4.52 1.52 -20.08
CA ILE A 299 -5.67 2.45 -20.05
C ILE A 299 -6.63 1.98 -18.97
N HIS A 300 -7.03 2.87 -18.09
CA HIS A 300 -7.97 2.54 -17.03
C HIS A 300 -8.78 3.76 -16.59
N HIS A 301 -9.85 3.49 -15.86
CA HIS A 301 -10.65 4.49 -15.18
C HIS A 301 -10.33 4.42 -13.69
N GLY A 302 -10.18 5.55 -13.02
CA GLY A 302 -10.11 5.56 -11.56
C GLY A 302 -11.37 4.94 -10.93
N PRO A 303 -11.30 4.46 -9.67
CA PRO A 303 -12.47 3.95 -8.97
C PRO A 303 -13.51 5.06 -8.77
N SER A 304 -14.77 4.70 -8.55
CA SER A 304 -15.78 5.65 -8.09
C SER A 304 -15.40 6.09 -6.67
N GLU A 305 -15.22 7.39 -6.47
CA GLU A 305 -14.82 7.97 -5.18
C GLU A 305 -16.02 8.48 -4.39
N ASP A 306 -17.07 8.89 -5.09
CA ASP A 306 -18.32 9.33 -4.48
C ASP A 306 -19.22 8.12 -4.22
N VAL A 307 -19.01 7.51 -3.06
CA VAL A 307 -19.80 6.38 -2.57
C VAL A 307 -20.49 6.81 -1.29
N PRO A 308 -21.80 7.03 -1.31
CA PRO A 308 -22.54 7.59 -0.17
C PRO A 308 -22.37 6.81 1.14
N GLU A 309 -22.28 5.49 1.06
CA GLU A 309 -22.06 4.64 2.23
C GLU A 309 -20.61 4.71 2.75
N GLY A 310 -19.70 5.27 1.96
CA GLY A 310 -18.29 5.39 2.29
C GLY A 310 -17.49 4.10 2.13
N TYR A 311 -16.19 4.25 2.03
CA TYR A 311 -15.20 3.17 2.11
C TYR A 311 -13.86 3.74 2.52
N GLN A 312 -12.95 2.88 2.97
CA GLN A 312 -11.54 3.20 3.23
C GLN A 312 -10.64 2.45 2.26
N ALA A 313 -9.72 3.18 1.65
CA ALA A 313 -8.69 2.62 0.79
C ALA A 313 -7.43 3.50 0.83
N TRP A 314 -6.29 2.89 0.50
CA TRP A 314 -5.07 3.62 0.21
C TRP A 314 -4.49 3.17 -1.13
N LEU A 315 -3.77 4.08 -1.75
CA LEU A 315 -3.14 3.91 -3.05
C LEU A 315 -1.62 3.99 -2.89
N LEU A 316 -0.93 3.07 -3.53
CA LEU A 316 0.50 3.11 -3.81
C LEU A 316 0.70 3.36 -5.30
N GLU A 317 1.42 4.42 -5.64
CA GLU A 317 2.00 4.60 -6.97
C GLU A 317 3.51 4.33 -6.90
N THR A 318 4.03 3.55 -7.84
CA THR A 318 5.46 3.29 -7.91
C THR A 318 6.01 3.30 -9.33
N ARG A 319 7.18 3.95 -9.51
CA ARG A 319 7.93 3.90 -10.78
C ARG A 319 8.51 2.53 -11.06
N ALA A 320 8.62 1.69 -10.04
CA ALA A 320 9.02 0.31 -10.21
C ALA A 320 7.97 -0.46 -11.04
N THR A 321 8.44 -1.40 -11.86
CA THR A 321 7.55 -2.31 -12.56
C THR A 321 7.34 -3.55 -11.70
N LEU A 322 6.18 -3.65 -11.10
CA LEU A 322 5.83 -4.74 -10.20
C LEU A 322 5.56 -6.05 -10.96
N ARG A 323 5.95 -7.14 -10.35
CA ARG A 323 5.68 -8.51 -10.80
C ARG A 323 5.11 -9.31 -9.64
N TRP A 324 3.93 -9.87 -9.86
CA TRP A 324 3.29 -10.73 -8.89
C TRP A 324 4.07 -12.04 -8.74
N THR A 325 4.23 -12.49 -7.51
CA THR A 325 4.84 -13.79 -7.22
C THR A 325 3.88 -14.94 -7.58
N PRO A 326 4.39 -16.17 -7.81
CA PRO A 326 3.52 -17.32 -8.06
C PRO A 326 2.48 -17.55 -6.97
N LYS A 327 2.82 -17.29 -5.72
CA LYS A 327 1.91 -17.44 -4.58
C LYS A 327 0.75 -16.43 -4.63
N ALA A 328 1.05 -15.19 -4.98
CA ALA A 328 0.02 -14.17 -5.17
C ALA A 328 -0.83 -14.43 -6.43
N LEU A 329 -0.21 -14.90 -7.52
CA LEU A 329 -0.93 -15.26 -8.75
C LEU A 329 -1.93 -16.41 -8.54
N ALA A 330 -1.69 -17.28 -7.57
CA ALA A 330 -2.61 -18.39 -7.27
C ALA A 330 -3.98 -17.91 -6.73
N VAL A 331 -4.05 -16.70 -6.18
CA VAL A 331 -5.27 -16.09 -5.64
C VAL A 331 -5.68 -14.81 -6.39
N ALA A 332 -4.89 -14.38 -7.36
CA ALA A 332 -5.18 -13.23 -8.19
C ALA A 332 -5.94 -13.62 -9.45
N GLU A 333 -6.78 -12.71 -9.91
CA GLU A 333 -7.50 -12.84 -11.17
C GLU A 333 -7.24 -11.60 -12.06
N LEU A 334 -7.42 -11.75 -13.36
CA LEU A 334 -7.48 -10.61 -14.26
C LEU A 334 -8.70 -9.76 -13.92
N MET A 335 -8.54 -8.43 -14.00
CA MET A 335 -9.68 -7.53 -13.83
C MET A 335 -9.84 -6.65 -15.05
N GLU A 336 -11.07 -6.26 -15.34
CA GLU A 336 -11.32 -5.20 -16.31
C GLU A 336 -10.89 -3.83 -15.71
N THR A 337 -10.66 -2.85 -16.56
CA THR A 337 -10.05 -1.58 -16.13
C THR A 337 -11.04 -0.42 -16.02
N GLY A 338 -12.33 -0.71 -16.11
CA GLY A 338 -13.41 0.25 -15.94
C GLY A 338 -13.99 0.26 -14.53
N GLN A 339 -14.40 -0.89 -14.01
CA GLN A 339 -15.05 -1.05 -12.70
C GLN A 339 -14.29 -1.97 -11.74
N TYR A 340 -13.11 -2.45 -12.16
CA TYR A 340 -12.29 -3.40 -11.41
C TYR A 340 -12.97 -4.75 -11.10
N LEU A 341 -13.96 -5.08 -11.93
CA LEU A 341 -14.61 -6.40 -11.88
C LEU A 341 -13.66 -7.49 -12.42
N PRO A 342 -13.91 -8.76 -12.08
CA PRO A 342 -13.25 -9.87 -12.77
C PRO A 342 -13.46 -9.77 -14.28
N HIS A 343 -12.41 -10.04 -15.06
CA HIS A 343 -12.52 -9.98 -16.53
C HIS A 343 -13.33 -11.14 -17.07
N PRO A 344 -14.35 -10.89 -17.92
CA PRO A 344 -15.30 -11.92 -18.34
C PRO A 344 -14.68 -13.10 -19.14
N SER A 345 -13.53 -12.90 -19.78
CA SER A 345 -12.86 -13.95 -20.56
C SER A 345 -12.12 -14.99 -19.70
N VAL A 346 -12.09 -14.82 -18.40
CA VAL A 346 -11.45 -15.74 -17.45
C VAL A 346 -12.55 -16.53 -16.73
N SER A 347 -13.35 -17.27 -17.47
CA SER A 347 -14.08 -18.38 -16.86
C SER A 347 -13.07 -19.49 -16.55
N LYS A 348 -13.01 -19.85 -15.27
CA LYS A 348 -12.17 -20.93 -14.72
C LYS A 348 -12.34 -22.25 -15.45
#